data_6b3ff962cc86e4c6a88938474a613939
#
_entry.id   6b3ff962cc86e4c6a88938474a613939
#
_cell.length_a   1.000
_cell.length_b   1.000
_cell.length_c   1.000
_cell.angle_alpha   90.00
_cell.angle_beta   90.00
_cell.angle_gamma   90.00
#
_symmetry.space_group_name_H-M   'P 1'
#
loop_
_entity.id
_entity.type
_entity.pdbx_description
1 polymer ?
#
loop_
_entity_poly.entity_id
_entity_poly.type
_entity_poly.pdbx_seq_one_letter_code
_entity_poly.pdbx_strand_id
1 'polypeptide(L)'
;ILTLIDAMQNGKILIGYILIAAWGTDVFAYLIGKKFGKHKFSKVSPKKSIEGAVGGVIGAAALGAIYAAIFADKIQLSINPIIAFAIICAVGALISMVGDLAASAIKRNHNIKDYGKIIPGHGGIMDRFDSVIFTAPVVYWAIILLNSIGL
;
A
#
# COMPACT_ATOMS: atom_id res chain seq x y z
N ILE A 1 -6.35 8.24 12.90
CA ILE A 1 -5.05 7.76 12.38
C ILE A 1 -4.18 8.95 11.96
N LEU A 2 -4.64 9.84 11.06
CA LEU A 2 -3.88 11.01 10.60
C LEU A 2 -3.46 11.92 11.75
N THR A 3 -4.34 12.19 12.71
CA THR A 3 -4.03 12.98 13.92
C THR A 3 -2.98 12.35 14.81
N LEU A 4 -2.95 11.02 14.93
CA LEU A 4 -1.94 10.30 15.69
C LEU A 4 -0.58 10.30 14.98
N ILE A 5 -0.58 10.16 13.64
CA ILE A 5 0.63 10.24 12.83
C ILE A 5 1.22 11.67 12.87
N ASP A 6 0.37 12.69 12.86
CA ASP A 6 0.79 14.10 12.93
C ASP A 6 1.42 14.47 14.28
N ALA A 7 0.99 13.80 15.36
CA ALA A 7 1.58 13.95 16.70
C ALA A 7 2.98 13.31 16.84
N MET A 8 3.39 12.46 15.91
CA MET A 8 4.74 11.88 15.88
C MET A 8 5.71 12.86 15.21
N GLN A 9 6.95 12.91 15.71
CA GLN A 9 8.01 13.82 15.19
C GLN A 9 8.22 13.75 13.67
N ASN A 10 7.87 12.63 13.04
CA ASN A 10 8.04 12.38 11.62
C ASN A 10 6.72 12.02 10.89
N GLY A 11 5.57 12.50 11.38
CA GLY A 11 4.25 12.13 10.88
C GLY A 11 4.07 12.35 9.37
N LYS A 12 4.61 13.45 8.83
CA LYS A 12 4.56 13.75 7.38
C LYS A 12 5.30 12.70 6.54
N ILE A 13 6.43 12.20 7.04
CA ILE A 13 7.22 11.15 6.38
C ILE A 13 6.43 9.84 6.37
N LEU A 14 5.76 9.53 7.48
CA LEU A 14 4.95 8.32 7.61
C LEU A 14 3.71 8.33 6.69
N ILE A 15 3.06 9.48 6.52
CA ILE A 15 1.94 9.62 5.57
C ILE A 15 2.41 9.32 4.15
N GLY A 16 3.50 9.95 3.72
CA GLY A 16 4.10 9.69 2.41
C GLY A 16 4.42 8.21 2.22
N TYR A 17 4.88 7.55 3.27
CA TYR A 17 5.20 6.14 3.28
C TYR A 17 3.99 5.23 3.08
N ILE A 18 2.88 5.49 3.77
CA ILE A 18 1.62 4.77 3.61
C ILE A 18 1.11 4.89 2.17
N LEU A 19 1.18 6.09 1.59
CA LEU A 19 0.76 6.32 0.22
C LEU A 19 1.64 5.56 -0.78
N ILE A 20 2.96 5.52 -0.56
CA ILE A 20 3.89 4.74 -1.39
C ILE A 20 3.57 3.24 -1.29
N ALA A 21 3.33 2.72 -0.08
CA ALA A 21 2.98 1.32 0.10
C ALA A 21 1.68 0.94 -0.62
N ALA A 22 0.64 1.78 -0.54
CA ALA A 22 -0.65 1.51 -1.17
C ALA A 22 -0.60 1.76 -2.69
N TRP A 23 -0.34 2.99 -3.11
CA TRP A 23 -0.40 3.36 -4.53
C TRP A 23 0.78 2.82 -5.34
N GLY A 24 1.97 2.75 -4.73
CA GLY A 24 3.13 2.13 -5.36
C GLY A 24 2.85 0.68 -5.72
N THR A 25 2.23 -0.08 -4.82
CA THR A 25 1.80 -1.45 -5.09
C THR A 25 0.88 -1.54 -6.30
N ASP A 26 -0.13 -0.68 -6.37
CA ASP A 26 -1.11 -0.70 -7.47
C ASP A 26 -0.46 -0.34 -8.81
N VAL A 27 0.42 0.65 -8.84
CA VAL A 27 1.14 1.05 -10.05
C VAL A 27 2.04 -0.07 -10.55
N PHE A 28 2.87 -0.67 -9.71
CA PHE A 28 3.76 -1.76 -10.11
C PHE A 28 3.00 -3.03 -10.45
N ALA A 29 1.93 -3.35 -9.70
CA ALA A 29 1.06 -4.48 -10.02
C ALA A 29 0.42 -4.31 -11.39
N TYR A 30 -0.01 -3.11 -11.73
CA TYR A 30 -0.56 -2.82 -13.05
C TYR A 30 0.49 -2.91 -14.16
N LEU A 31 1.66 -2.28 -14.00
CA LEU A 31 2.72 -2.26 -15.02
C LEU A 31 3.24 -3.67 -15.31
N ILE A 32 3.55 -4.42 -14.26
CA ILE A 32 4.09 -5.78 -14.38
C ILE A 32 3.01 -6.75 -14.84
N GLY A 33 1.80 -6.62 -14.29
CA GLY A 33 0.65 -7.42 -14.70
C GLY A 33 0.26 -7.23 -16.16
N LYS A 34 0.37 -6.00 -16.68
CA LYS A 34 0.11 -5.70 -18.10
C LYS A 34 1.17 -6.32 -19.02
N LYS A 35 2.44 -6.33 -18.59
CA LYS A 35 3.55 -6.82 -19.43
C LYS A 35 3.77 -8.33 -19.33
N PHE A 36 3.61 -8.89 -18.14
CA PHE A 36 3.97 -10.27 -17.84
C PHE A 36 2.81 -11.12 -17.31
N GLY A 37 1.63 -10.55 -17.08
CA GLY A 37 0.49 -11.24 -16.48
C GLY A 37 -0.08 -12.34 -17.35
N LYS A 38 0.14 -13.58 -16.99
CA LYS A 38 -0.40 -14.78 -17.65
C LYS A 38 -1.50 -15.42 -16.81
N HIS A 39 -1.38 -15.40 -15.49
CA HIS A 39 -2.30 -16.05 -14.56
C HIS A 39 -3.19 -15.04 -13.87
N LYS A 40 -4.52 -15.21 -13.96
CA LYS A 40 -5.49 -14.34 -13.29
C LYS A 40 -5.46 -14.57 -11.78
N PHE A 41 -5.42 -13.50 -11.01
CA PHE A 41 -5.34 -13.56 -9.55
C PHE A 41 -6.65 -14.02 -8.90
N SER A 42 -7.80 -13.53 -9.39
CA SER A 42 -9.12 -13.82 -8.78
C SER A 42 -10.25 -13.66 -9.80
N LYS A 43 -11.34 -14.43 -9.59
CA LYS A 43 -12.60 -14.26 -10.34
C LYS A 43 -13.29 -12.92 -10.05
N VAL A 44 -13.06 -12.36 -8.85
CA VAL A 44 -13.63 -11.07 -8.40
C VAL A 44 -12.96 -9.89 -9.10
N SER A 45 -11.66 -10.00 -9.38
CA SER A 45 -10.89 -8.97 -10.08
C SER A 45 -10.09 -9.60 -11.24
N PRO A 46 -10.73 -9.87 -12.38
CA PRO A 46 -10.10 -10.60 -13.51
C PRO A 46 -9.00 -9.80 -14.22
N LYS A 47 -8.86 -8.51 -13.90
CA LYS A 47 -7.81 -7.65 -14.44
C LYS A 47 -6.47 -7.76 -13.67
N LYS A 48 -6.48 -8.34 -12.46
CA LYS A 48 -5.28 -8.57 -11.67
C LYS A 48 -4.65 -9.93 -12.00
N SER A 49 -3.33 -9.95 -12.13
CA SER A 49 -2.54 -11.16 -12.35
C SER A 49 -1.65 -11.47 -11.14
N ILE A 50 -1.28 -12.73 -10.98
CA ILE A 50 -0.38 -13.19 -9.91
C ILE A 50 1.00 -12.55 -10.10
N GLU A 51 1.48 -12.50 -11.32
CA GLU A 51 2.77 -11.87 -11.68
C GLU A 51 2.75 -10.38 -11.36
N GLY A 52 1.62 -9.72 -11.63
CA GLY A 52 1.40 -8.33 -11.23
C GLY A 52 1.43 -8.16 -9.72
N ALA A 53 0.80 -9.08 -8.98
CA ALA A 53 0.79 -9.03 -7.51
C ALA A 53 2.21 -9.14 -6.94
N VAL A 54 2.98 -10.14 -7.38
CA VAL A 54 4.40 -10.31 -6.96
C VAL A 54 5.22 -9.06 -7.32
N GLY A 55 5.05 -8.57 -8.55
CA GLY A 55 5.72 -7.37 -9.00
C GLY A 55 5.33 -6.11 -8.22
N GLY A 56 4.08 -6.01 -7.80
CA GLY A 56 3.59 -4.95 -6.92
C GLY A 56 4.28 -4.94 -5.57
N VAL A 57 4.42 -6.11 -4.93
CA VAL A 57 5.13 -6.25 -3.64
C VAL A 57 6.61 -5.87 -3.78
N ILE A 58 7.30 -6.40 -4.78
CA ILE A 58 8.72 -6.09 -5.02
C ILE A 58 8.90 -4.60 -5.33
N GLY A 59 8.06 -4.05 -6.18
CA GLY A 59 8.11 -2.62 -6.55
C GLY A 59 7.83 -1.70 -5.36
N ALA A 60 6.84 -2.03 -4.52
CA ALA A 60 6.55 -1.28 -3.30
C ALA A 60 7.71 -1.35 -2.29
N ALA A 61 8.30 -2.53 -2.10
CA ALA A 61 9.48 -2.72 -1.23
C ALA A 61 10.67 -1.88 -1.72
N ALA A 62 10.93 -1.87 -3.02
CA ALA A 62 12.00 -1.06 -3.62
C ALA A 62 11.75 0.45 -3.44
N LEU A 63 10.53 0.92 -3.70
CA LEU A 63 10.17 2.32 -3.46
C LEU A 63 10.28 2.69 -1.99
N GLY A 64 9.85 1.80 -1.08
CA GLY A 64 9.98 1.98 0.37
C GLY A 64 11.44 2.10 0.81
N ALA A 65 12.32 1.26 0.27
CA ALA A 65 13.75 1.33 0.51
C ALA A 65 14.37 2.65 0.02
N ILE A 66 14.03 3.07 -1.19
CA ILE A 66 14.50 4.35 -1.77
C ILE A 66 14.01 5.53 -0.93
N TYR A 67 12.74 5.53 -0.55
CA TYR A 67 12.17 6.58 0.28
C TYR A 67 12.85 6.65 1.65
N ALA A 68 13.07 5.50 2.29
CA ALA A 68 13.80 5.42 3.55
C ALA A 68 15.25 5.92 3.42
N ALA A 69 15.93 5.62 2.31
CA ALA A 69 17.28 6.12 2.06
C ALA A 69 17.34 7.66 1.94
N ILE A 70 16.33 8.27 1.30
CA ILE A 70 16.24 9.73 1.16
C ILE A 70 16.03 10.41 2.52
N PHE A 71 15.26 9.78 3.41
CA PHE A 71 14.91 10.34 4.72
C PHE A 71 15.66 9.69 5.87
N ALA A 72 16.73 8.92 5.61
CA ALA A 72 17.49 8.17 6.60
C ALA A 72 17.97 9.05 7.77
N ASP A 73 18.43 10.27 7.48
CA ASP A 73 18.92 11.23 8.49
C ASP A 73 17.83 11.72 9.45
N LYS A 74 16.56 11.59 9.06
CA LYS A 74 15.41 12.04 9.86
C LYS A 74 14.71 10.90 10.60
N ILE A 75 15.05 9.65 10.27
CA ILE A 75 14.44 8.45 10.83
C ILE A 75 15.42 7.87 11.84
N GLN A 76 15.14 8.10 13.12
CA GLN A 76 15.92 7.50 14.22
C GLN A 76 15.36 6.11 14.54
N LEU A 77 15.92 5.09 13.94
CA LEU A 77 15.66 3.68 14.24
C LEU A 77 16.96 2.99 14.63
N SER A 78 16.89 2.07 15.59
CA SER A 78 18.05 1.26 16.02
C SER A 78 18.50 0.25 14.96
N ILE A 79 17.61 -0.09 14.01
CA ILE A 79 17.91 -0.96 12.85
C ILE A 79 18.17 -0.09 11.62
N ASN A 80 18.82 -0.70 10.63
CA ASN A 80 18.97 -0.08 9.32
C ASN A 80 17.58 0.30 8.75
N PRO A 81 17.27 1.60 8.64
CA PRO A 81 15.94 2.08 8.26
C PRO A 81 15.53 1.59 6.87
N ILE A 82 16.48 1.41 5.96
CA ILE A 82 16.22 0.95 4.59
C ILE A 82 15.59 -0.45 4.60
N ILE A 83 16.15 -1.38 5.37
CA ILE A 83 15.67 -2.77 5.46
C ILE A 83 14.32 -2.80 6.17
N ALA A 84 14.21 -2.12 7.31
CA ALA A 84 12.97 -2.06 8.09
C ALA A 84 11.81 -1.55 7.23
N PHE A 85 12.03 -0.47 6.53
CA PHE A 85 11.01 0.15 5.71
C PHE A 85 10.69 -0.67 4.44
N ALA A 86 11.66 -1.33 3.83
CA ALA A 86 11.40 -2.25 2.73
C ALA A 86 10.45 -3.39 3.15
N ILE A 87 10.69 -3.98 4.32
CA ILE A 87 9.84 -5.05 4.87
C ILE A 87 8.43 -4.52 5.18
N ILE A 88 8.32 -3.37 5.84
CA ILE A 88 7.03 -2.75 6.14
C ILE A 88 6.24 -2.47 4.86
N CYS A 89 6.90 -1.95 3.81
CA CYS A 89 6.26 -1.74 2.51
C CYS A 89 5.80 -3.04 1.86
N ALA A 90 6.60 -4.09 1.92
CA ALA A 90 6.22 -5.40 1.39
C ALA A 90 4.98 -5.96 2.09
N VAL A 91 4.94 -5.89 3.43
CA VAL A 91 3.77 -6.30 4.23
C VAL A 91 2.57 -5.40 3.93
N GLY A 92 2.77 -4.09 3.90
CA GLY A 92 1.75 -3.11 3.53
C GLY A 92 1.16 -3.36 2.13
N ALA A 93 2.01 -3.75 1.17
CA ALA A 93 1.60 -4.11 -0.17
C ALA A 93 0.69 -5.34 -0.21
N LEU A 94 1.00 -6.38 0.56
CA LEU A 94 0.15 -7.57 0.67
C LEU A 94 -1.22 -7.21 1.26
N ILE A 95 -1.25 -6.42 2.31
CA ILE A 95 -2.49 -5.95 2.94
C ILE A 95 -3.29 -5.05 2.00
N SER A 96 -2.62 -4.15 1.28
CA SER A 96 -3.23 -3.31 0.24
C SER A 96 -3.97 -4.15 -0.80
N MET A 97 -3.34 -5.22 -1.28
CA MET A 97 -3.96 -6.13 -2.25
C MET A 97 -5.19 -6.84 -1.69
N VAL A 98 -5.12 -7.30 -0.44
CA VAL A 98 -6.26 -7.93 0.23
C VAL A 98 -7.39 -6.92 0.41
N GLY A 99 -7.06 -5.69 0.82
CA GLY A 99 -8.03 -4.59 0.98
C GLY A 99 -8.76 -4.26 -0.31
N ASP A 100 -8.04 -4.14 -1.42
CA ASP A 100 -8.62 -3.87 -2.73
C ASP A 100 -9.48 -5.05 -3.25
N LEU A 101 -9.07 -6.30 -2.97
CA LEU A 101 -9.90 -7.45 -3.27
C LEU A 101 -11.19 -7.47 -2.44
N ALA A 102 -11.10 -7.15 -1.15
CA ALA A 102 -12.26 -7.06 -0.27
C ALA A 102 -13.21 -5.95 -0.74
N ALA A 103 -12.71 -4.76 -1.03
CA ALA A 103 -13.49 -3.65 -1.58
C ALA A 103 -14.15 -4.02 -2.92
N SER A 104 -13.42 -4.72 -3.78
CA SER A 104 -13.95 -5.22 -5.05
C SER A 104 -15.06 -6.26 -4.85
N ALA A 105 -14.91 -7.17 -3.89
CA ALA A 105 -15.92 -8.16 -3.54
C ALA A 105 -17.20 -7.50 -3.02
N ILE A 106 -17.08 -6.51 -2.13
CA ILE A 106 -18.21 -5.73 -1.60
C ILE A 106 -18.95 -5.04 -2.74
N LYS A 107 -18.22 -4.37 -3.65
CA LYS A 107 -18.82 -3.72 -4.83
C LYS A 107 -19.62 -4.71 -5.69
N ARG A 108 -19.09 -5.89 -5.95
CA ARG A 108 -19.79 -6.94 -6.74
C ARG A 108 -21.00 -7.50 -6.03
N ASN A 109 -20.92 -7.69 -4.71
CA ASN A 109 -22.06 -8.19 -3.93
C ASN A 109 -23.25 -7.22 -3.93
N HIS A 110 -22.98 -5.92 -4.06
CA HIS A 110 -24.01 -4.87 -4.18
C HIS A 110 -24.34 -4.49 -5.63
N ASN A 111 -23.86 -5.25 -6.63
CA ASN A 111 -24.05 -4.97 -8.07
C ASN A 111 -23.61 -3.57 -8.52
N ILE A 112 -22.64 -2.98 -7.81
CA ILE A 112 -22.03 -1.71 -8.19
C ILE A 112 -20.61 -1.95 -8.70
N LYS A 113 -20.13 -1.03 -9.53
CA LYS A 113 -18.76 -1.06 -10.08
C LYS A 113 -17.84 -0.14 -9.29
N ASP A 114 -18.32 1.03 -8.95
CA ASP A 114 -17.59 2.08 -8.26
C ASP A 114 -18.45 2.60 -7.10
N TYR A 115 -17.83 3.04 -5.99
CA TYR A 115 -18.52 3.61 -4.83
C TYR A 115 -19.13 4.99 -5.09
N GLY A 116 -18.74 5.65 -6.18
CA GLY A 116 -19.25 6.98 -6.54
C GLY A 116 -18.86 7.38 -7.96
N LYS A 117 -19.42 8.52 -8.40
CA LYS A 117 -19.17 9.10 -9.73
C LYS A 117 -18.63 10.53 -9.64
N ILE A 118 -17.98 10.89 -8.54
CA ILE A 118 -17.53 12.26 -8.27
C ILE A 118 -16.43 12.68 -9.25
N ILE A 119 -15.55 11.75 -9.62
CA ILE A 119 -14.48 12.03 -10.59
C ILE A 119 -14.89 11.45 -11.95
N PRO A 120 -15.20 12.29 -12.96
CA PRO A 120 -15.58 11.81 -14.29
C PRO A 120 -14.53 10.87 -14.88
N GLY A 121 -14.95 9.66 -15.27
CA GLY A 121 -14.07 8.64 -15.86
C GLY A 121 -13.18 7.87 -14.86
N HIS A 122 -13.15 8.24 -13.57
CA HIS A 122 -12.24 7.65 -12.57
C HIS A 122 -12.92 7.09 -11.32
N GLY A 123 -14.25 7.14 -11.22
CA GLY A 123 -15.01 6.60 -10.07
C GLY A 123 -15.13 7.57 -8.89
N GLY A 124 -15.33 7.05 -7.70
CA GLY A 124 -15.46 7.83 -6.47
C GLY A 124 -14.12 8.04 -5.75
N ILE A 125 -14.12 8.96 -4.78
CA ILE A 125 -12.96 9.18 -3.89
C ILE A 125 -12.64 7.89 -3.11
N MET A 126 -13.67 7.19 -2.62
CA MET A 126 -13.51 5.94 -1.88
C MET A 126 -12.75 4.87 -2.70
N ASP A 127 -12.97 4.82 -4.02
CA ASP A 127 -12.28 3.89 -4.92
C ASP A 127 -10.77 4.17 -5.06
N ARG A 128 -10.31 5.34 -4.60
CA ARG A 128 -8.89 5.73 -4.60
C ARG A 128 -8.19 5.46 -3.27
N PHE A 129 -8.96 5.38 -2.22
CA PHE A 129 -8.44 5.20 -0.87
C PHE A 129 -8.81 3.84 -0.26
N ASP A 130 -9.47 2.95 -1.01
CA ASP A 130 -9.87 1.62 -0.52
C ASP A 130 -8.66 0.80 -0.04
N SER A 131 -7.57 0.78 -0.80
CA SER A 131 -6.32 0.13 -0.40
C SER A 131 -5.61 0.86 0.75
N VAL A 132 -5.65 2.20 0.78
CA VAL A 132 -5.03 3.02 1.84
C VAL A 132 -5.69 2.79 3.20
N ILE A 133 -7.01 2.62 3.23
CA ILE A 133 -7.77 2.38 4.47
C ILE A 133 -7.27 1.11 5.19
N PHE A 134 -6.95 0.06 4.44
CA PHE A 134 -6.42 -1.18 5.00
C PHE A 134 -4.92 -1.10 5.29
N THR A 135 -4.16 -0.42 4.46
CA THR A 135 -2.71 -0.31 4.59
C THR A 135 -2.29 0.59 5.74
N ALA A 136 -2.98 1.73 5.94
CA ALA A 136 -2.62 2.73 6.94
C ALA A 136 -2.53 2.19 8.38
N PRO A 137 -3.53 1.46 8.92
CA PRO A 137 -3.42 0.91 10.27
C PRO A 137 -2.29 -0.12 10.40
N VAL A 138 -2.04 -0.93 9.38
CA VAL A 138 -1.00 -1.96 9.42
C VAL A 138 0.39 -1.34 9.44
N VAL A 139 0.65 -0.38 8.57
CA VAL A 139 1.92 0.35 8.54
C VAL A 139 2.15 1.10 9.85
N TYR A 140 1.12 1.74 10.39
CA TYR A 140 1.17 2.44 11.66
C TYR A 140 1.56 1.51 12.81
N TRP A 141 0.87 0.36 12.96
CA TRP A 141 1.18 -0.62 13.99
C TRP A 141 2.56 -1.26 13.81
N ALA A 142 2.97 -1.53 12.57
CA ALA A 142 4.30 -2.07 12.30
C ALA A 142 5.41 -1.13 12.76
N ILE A 143 5.26 0.17 12.56
CA ILE A 143 6.22 1.18 13.02
C ILE A 143 6.24 1.29 14.55
N ILE A 144 5.05 1.26 15.20
CA ILE A 144 4.99 1.27 16.66
C ILE A 144 5.68 0.03 17.24
N LEU A 145 5.41 -1.14 16.67
CA LEU A 145 6.04 -2.39 17.12
C LEU A 145 7.57 -2.33 16.98
N LEU A 146 8.09 -1.84 15.87
CA LEU A 146 9.53 -1.67 15.67
C LEU A 146 10.14 -0.74 16.74
N ASN A 147 9.47 0.37 17.04
CA ASN A 147 9.92 1.28 18.10
C ASN A 147 9.83 0.66 19.50
N SER A 148 8.82 -0.17 19.78
CA SER A 148 8.62 -0.78 21.11
C SER A 148 9.59 -1.93 21.40
N ILE A 149 10.04 -2.63 20.37
CA ILE A 149 10.98 -3.76 20.51
C ILE A 149 12.43 -3.25 20.66
N GLY A 150 12.65 -1.95 20.51
CA GLY A 150 13.99 -1.35 20.57
C GLY A 150 14.88 -1.74 19.38
N LEU A 151 14.21 -2.17 18.33
CA LEU A 151 14.82 -2.54 17.06
C LEU A 151 14.80 -1.34 16.11
#